data_c7b920b109aea4a871dbed2c902434a3
#
_entry.id   c7b920b109aea4a871dbed2c902434a3
#
_cell.length_a   1.000
_cell.length_b   1.000
_cell.length_c   1.000
_cell.angle_alpha   90.00
_cell.angle_beta   90.00
_cell.angle_gamma   90.00
#
_symmetry.space_group_name_H-M   'P 1'
#
loop_
_entity.id
_entity.type
_entity.pdbx_description
1 polymer ?
#
loop_
_entity_poly.entity_id
_entity_poly.type
_entity_poly.pdbx_seq_one_letter_code
_entity_poly.pdbx_strand_id
1 'polypeptide(L)'
;MLDITASRFYTTPLTTPPSNPNATPTQRRYHYLDYRPPAGVPERATLLLLHGFPDFSQGWRSVVAPLQLAGFRLIIPDLLGYGLSSAPPTSAASTPAGTESRLAEYGGRAISIDLNGLLDHAQVAKGSEYGAEHLTSDGKRGRVIVLCHDWGSWLGWRFAQWYPDRVMGVCGLCVPFQAPTSKPIPIDAVLKNVTSFGYQKFFSEERSTKIIEQHLDRFLAIIFMTPGLFSADSANEEEIRDWHLLGKLERLLTMPEFSEIPLKYLGRSILDQQQLDDYISVFRSRGMEGPLSWYRTREINWQEDRALTSKTLPDSLPALLIMPKDDVAVPPALGRTMKKHVPQTEFVEVAGCGHWVQNELPGVVVQEFKQWVDRSVLPNEKRGSGMLGWLRSKL
;
A
#
# COMPACT_ATOMS: atom_id res chain seq x y z
N MET A 1 -16.49 1.22 9.57
CA MET A 1 -15.88 1.82 8.35
C MET A 1 -15.45 3.25 8.60
N LEU A 2 -14.47 3.75 7.83
CA LEU A 2 -14.08 5.17 7.84
C LEU A 2 -15.25 6.05 7.34
N ASP A 3 -15.29 7.29 7.82
CA ASP A 3 -16.34 8.24 7.46
C ASP A 3 -16.27 8.61 5.97
N ILE A 4 -17.35 8.35 5.25
CA ILE A 4 -17.47 8.64 3.82
C ILE A 4 -17.66 10.13 3.51
N THR A 5 -17.90 10.98 4.51
CA THR A 5 -18.01 12.44 4.28
C THR A 5 -16.71 13.06 3.79
N ALA A 6 -15.56 12.39 4.06
CA ALA A 6 -14.25 12.74 3.54
C ALA A 6 -14.00 12.28 2.10
N SER A 7 -14.94 11.54 1.47
CA SER A 7 -14.81 11.02 0.11
C SER A 7 -14.65 12.13 -0.92
N ARG A 8 -13.67 11.96 -1.79
CA ARG A 8 -13.38 12.82 -2.94
C ARG A 8 -13.08 11.96 -4.16
N PHE A 9 -13.15 12.58 -5.32
CA PHE A 9 -12.81 11.91 -6.58
C PHE A 9 -11.88 12.77 -7.42
N TYR A 10 -10.92 12.13 -8.03
CA TYR A 10 -10.03 12.71 -9.03
C TYR A 10 -10.14 11.92 -10.33
N THR A 11 -10.27 12.61 -11.46
CA THR A 11 -10.22 12.01 -12.79
C THR A 11 -8.96 12.49 -13.49
N THR A 12 -8.15 11.55 -13.96
CA THR A 12 -6.91 11.88 -14.67
C THR A 12 -7.22 12.58 -15.99
N PRO A 13 -6.31 13.38 -16.53
CA PRO A 13 -6.33 13.72 -17.95
C PRO A 13 -6.36 12.45 -18.82
N LEU A 14 -6.69 12.59 -20.09
CA LEU A 14 -6.48 11.53 -21.09
C LEU A 14 -4.98 11.26 -21.22
N THR A 15 -4.55 10.05 -20.89
CA THR A 15 -3.13 9.66 -20.92
C THR A 15 -2.97 8.25 -21.47
N THR A 16 -1.80 7.99 -22.06
CA THR A 16 -1.36 6.64 -22.40
C THR A 16 -0.42 6.10 -21.32
N PRO A 17 -0.42 4.80 -21.02
CA PRO A 17 0.55 4.22 -20.11
C PRO A 17 1.98 4.38 -20.63
N PRO A 18 2.98 4.70 -19.77
CA PRO A 18 4.36 4.86 -20.21
C PRO A 18 4.97 3.62 -20.88
N SER A 19 4.54 2.44 -20.47
CA SER A 19 4.97 1.16 -21.05
C SER A 19 4.28 0.82 -22.38
N ASN A 20 3.19 1.51 -22.74
CA ASN A 20 2.49 1.38 -24.03
C ASN A 20 2.07 2.77 -24.56
N PRO A 21 3.01 3.58 -25.10
CA PRO A 21 2.73 4.95 -25.54
C PRO A 21 1.83 5.02 -26.80
N ASN A 22 1.64 3.90 -27.50
CA ASN A 22 0.79 3.81 -28.69
C ASN A 22 -0.65 3.38 -28.36
N ALA A 23 -0.95 3.06 -27.11
CA ALA A 23 -2.31 2.74 -26.69
C ALA A 23 -3.26 3.92 -26.87
N THR A 24 -4.55 3.65 -27.02
CA THR A 24 -5.57 4.69 -26.98
C THR A 24 -5.54 5.42 -25.64
N PRO A 25 -5.46 6.76 -25.63
CA PRO A 25 -5.49 7.53 -24.38
C PRO A 25 -6.78 7.27 -23.60
N THR A 26 -6.64 7.04 -22.31
CA THR A 26 -7.77 6.73 -21.42
C THR A 26 -7.75 7.62 -20.19
N GLN A 27 -8.91 7.73 -19.54
CA GLN A 27 -9.03 8.37 -18.23
C GLN A 27 -9.22 7.30 -17.16
N ARG A 28 -8.72 7.61 -15.96
CA ARG A 28 -8.93 6.82 -14.75
C ARG A 28 -9.50 7.72 -13.67
N ARG A 29 -10.47 7.21 -12.93
CA ARG A 29 -11.07 7.91 -11.81
C ARG A 29 -10.58 7.27 -10.51
N TYR A 30 -10.02 8.07 -9.63
CA TYR A 30 -9.59 7.67 -8.30
C TYR A 30 -10.56 8.20 -7.25
N HIS A 31 -10.99 7.33 -6.37
CA HIS A 31 -11.60 7.69 -5.10
C HIS A 31 -10.49 7.89 -4.07
N TYR A 32 -10.64 8.87 -3.19
CA TYR A 32 -9.75 9.04 -2.03
C TYR A 32 -10.47 9.70 -0.87
N LEU A 33 -10.01 9.43 0.34
CA LEU A 33 -10.44 10.10 1.55
C LEU A 33 -9.46 11.24 1.85
N ASP A 34 -9.99 12.41 2.22
CA ASP A 34 -9.21 13.60 2.59
C ASP A 34 -9.60 14.02 4.01
N TYR A 35 -8.81 13.59 4.98
CA TYR A 35 -9.02 13.91 6.37
C TYR A 35 -8.07 15.02 6.82
N ARG A 36 -8.64 16.06 7.43
CA ARG A 36 -7.87 17.12 8.09
C ARG A 36 -7.71 16.83 9.58
N PRO A 37 -6.70 17.40 10.25
CA PRO A 37 -6.65 17.43 11.71
C PRO A 37 -7.93 18.02 12.30
N PRO A 38 -8.36 17.58 13.51
CA PRO A 38 -9.50 18.15 14.19
C PRO A 38 -9.31 19.65 14.50
N ALA A 39 -10.41 20.38 14.69
CA ALA A 39 -10.37 21.78 15.07
C ALA A 39 -9.47 21.99 16.30
N GLY A 40 -8.58 22.98 16.24
CA GLY A 40 -7.61 23.28 17.30
C GLY A 40 -6.31 22.48 17.26
N VAL A 41 -6.18 21.49 16.38
CA VAL A 41 -4.93 20.76 16.13
C VAL A 41 -4.26 21.35 14.88
N PRO A 42 -3.06 21.97 15.01
CA PRO A 42 -2.34 22.52 13.86
C PRO A 42 -1.98 21.42 12.85
N GLU A 43 -2.13 21.72 11.57
CA GLU A 43 -1.67 20.82 10.49
C GLU A 43 -0.14 20.90 10.39
N ARG A 44 0.55 19.78 10.55
CA ARG A 44 2.01 19.65 10.51
C ARG A 44 2.53 19.27 9.13
N ALA A 45 1.89 18.28 8.52
CA ALA A 45 2.21 17.78 7.20
C ALA A 45 1.03 17.01 6.60
N THR A 46 1.10 16.77 5.29
CA THR A 46 0.17 15.87 4.59
C THR A 46 0.81 14.49 4.43
N LEU A 47 0.07 13.44 4.79
CA LEU A 47 0.43 12.05 4.55
C LEU A 47 -0.30 11.52 3.32
N LEU A 48 0.41 10.78 2.47
CA LEU A 48 -0.16 9.92 1.44
C LEU A 48 -0.13 8.48 1.95
N LEU A 49 -1.31 7.90 2.19
CA LEU A 49 -1.45 6.53 2.72
C LEU A 49 -1.79 5.57 1.57
N LEU A 50 -0.89 4.63 1.26
CA LEU A 50 -1.06 3.70 0.15
C LEU A 50 -1.28 2.28 0.70
N HIS A 51 -2.49 1.73 0.49
CA HIS A 51 -2.86 0.38 0.90
C HIS A 51 -2.27 -0.70 -0.02
N GLY A 52 -2.36 -1.96 0.38
CA GLY A 52 -1.90 -3.11 -0.38
C GLY A 52 -3.03 -4.02 -0.87
N PHE A 53 -2.73 -5.30 -1.02
CA PHE A 53 -3.63 -6.33 -1.52
C PHE A 53 -4.01 -7.33 -0.43
N PRO A 54 -5.26 -7.79 -0.39
CA PRO A 54 -6.48 -7.25 -1.01
C PRO A 54 -7.16 -6.25 -0.07
N ASP A 55 -6.79 -4.99 -0.17
CA ASP A 55 -7.25 -3.94 0.73
C ASP A 55 -7.75 -2.72 -0.07
N PHE A 56 -8.21 -1.69 0.61
CA PHE A 56 -8.58 -0.38 0.07
C PHE A 56 -8.44 0.68 1.18
N SER A 57 -8.89 1.89 0.98
CA SER A 57 -8.73 2.98 1.95
C SER A 57 -9.12 2.62 3.38
N GLN A 58 -10.05 1.66 3.57
CA GLN A 58 -10.51 1.20 4.88
C GLN A 58 -9.45 0.43 5.70
N GLY A 59 -8.41 -0.11 5.06
CA GLY A 59 -7.30 -0.76 5.74
C GLY A 59 -6.53 0.13 6.71
N TRP A 60 -6.67 1.44 6.56
CA TRP A 60 -6.04 2.43 7.42
C TRP A 60 -6.88 2.85 8.64
N ARG A 61 -8.09 2.28 8.83
CA ARG A 61 -9.06 2.66 9.85
C ARG A 61 -8.49 2.78 11.27
N SER A 62 -7.58 1.89 11.63
CA SER A 62 -7.01 1.82 12.99
C SER A 62 -6.02 2.95 13.29
N VAL A 63 -5.43 3.59 12.27
CA VAL A 63 -4.39 4.63 12.42
C VAL A 63 -4.87 6.03 12.04
N VAL A 64 -6.03 6.18 11.38
CA VAL A 64 -6.54 7.48 10.91
C VAL A 64 -6.69 8.48 12.07
N ALA A 65 -7.50 8.16 13.09
CA ALA A 65 -7.75 9.08 14.18
C ALA A 65 -6.47 9.46 14.98
N PRO A 66 -5.59 8.52 15.35
CA PRO A 66 -4.32 8.86 15.98
C PRO A 66 -3.41 9.77 15.15
N LEU A 67 -3.38 9.58 13.83
CA LEU A 67 -2.57 10.43 12.94
C LEU A 67 -3.17 11.84 12.76
N GLN A 68 -4.52 11.96 12.67
CA GLN A 68 -5.18 13.27 12.67
C GLN A 68 -4.90 14.05 13.96
N LEU A 69 -5.01 13.38 15.13
CA LEU A 69 -4.70 13.98 16.43
C LEU A 69 -3.23 14.38 16.56
N ALA A 70 -2.33 13.75 15.79
CA ALA A 70 -0.93 14.13 15.71
C ALA A 70 -0.66 15.29 14.75
N GLY A 71 -1.69 15.90 14.14
CA GLY A 71 -1.60 17.05 13.27
C GLY A 71 -1.36 16.71 11.80
N PHE A 72 -1.63 15.50 11.36
CA PHE A 72 -1.46 15.14 9.94
C PHE A 72 -2.78 15.25 9.16
N ARG A 73 -2.71 15.89 7.97
CA ARG A 73 -3.71 15.71 6.92
C ARG A 73 -3.47 14.38 6.24
N LEU A 74 -4.52 13.60 5.95
CA LEU A 74 -4.41 12.27 5.39
C LEU A 74 -5.10 12.22 4.03
N ILE A 75 -4.35 11.90 2.98
CA ILE A 75 -4.85 11.59 1.64
C ILE A 75 -4.74 10.07 1.47
N ILE A 76 -5.88 9.40 1.39
CA ILE A 76 -5.98 7.94 1.41
C ILE A 76 -6.71 7.47 0.14
N PRO A 77 -6.02 7.25 -0.99
CA PRO A 77 -6.67 6.77 -2.20
C PRO A 77 -7.05 5.29 -2.09
N ASP A 78 -8.16 4.92 -2.74
CA ASP A 78 -8.32 3.57 -3.25
C ASP A 78 -7.43 3.47 -4.50
N LEU A 79 -6.46 2.57 -4.50
CA LEU A 79 -5.55 2.40 -5.63
C LEU A 79 -6.29 1.85 -6.86
N LEU A 80 -5.67 1.96 -8.04
CA LEU A 80 -6.27 1.49 -9.29
C LEU A 80 -6.66 0.01 -9.19
N GLY A 81 -7.90 -0.31 -9.51
CA GLY A 81 -8.46 -1.65 -9.39
C GLY A 81 -9.19 -1.93 -8.08
N TYR A 82 -9.14 -1.02 -7.09
CA TYR A 82 -9.69 -1.24 -5.75
C TYR A 82 -10.82 -0.25 -5.40
N GLY A 83 -11.63 -0.65 -4.45
CA GLY A 83 -12.66 0.19 -3.82
C GLY A 83 -13.55 0.92 -4.82
N LEU A 84 -13.65 2.23 -4.73
CA LEU A 84 -14.45 3.07 -5.62
C LEU A 84 -13.65 3.67 -6.79
N SER A 85 -12.35 3.34 -6.91
CA SER A 85 -11.53 3.72 -8.04
C SER A 85 -11.83 2.92 -9.31
N SER A 86 -11.37 3.39 -10.47
CA SER A 86 -11.47 2.64 -11.74
C SER A 86 -10.78 1.29 -11.64
N ALA A 87 -11.38 0.29 -12.30
CA ALA A 87 -10.81 -1.04 -12.50
C ALA A 87 -10.76 -1.36 -14.01
N PRO A 88 -9.73 -0.86 -14.72
CA PRO A 88 -9.57 -1.13 -16.15
C PRO A 88 -9.50 -2.62 -16.45
N PRO A 89 -10.19 -3.12 -17.50
CA PRO A 89 -10.20 -4.54 -17.86
C PRO A 89 -8.82 -4.97 -18.39
N THR A 90 -8.37 -6.16 -18.01
CA THR A 90 -7.03 -6.64 -18.32
C THR A 90 -6.99 -8.03 -18.97
N SER A 91 -8.02 -8.86 -18.75
CA SER A 91 -8.13 -10.19 -19.33
C SER A 91 -8.89 -10.17 -20.66
N ALA A 92 -8.70 -11.20 -21.48
CA ALA A 92 -9.46 -11.39 -22.72
C ALA A 92 -10.98 -11.51 -22.45
N ALA A 93 -11.37 -12.00 -21.29
CA ALA A 93 -12.78 -12.17 -20.91
C ALA A 93 -13.49 -10.85 -20.56
N SER A 94 -12.76 -9.89 -20.00
CA SER A 94 -13.28 -8.59 -19.56
C SER A 94 -13.07 -7.46 -20.57
N THR A 95 -12.12 -7.65 -21.49
CA THR A 95 -11.78 -6.66 -22.52
C THR A 95 -12.77 -6.76 -23.66
N PRO A 96 -13.47 -5.68 -24.04
CA PRO A 96 -14.39 -5.70 -25.18
C PRO A 96 -13.72 -6.14 -26.49
N ALA A 97 -14.44 -6.87 -27.32
CA ALA A 97 -13.92 -7.33 -28.59
C ALA A 97 -13.38 -6.17 -29.43
N GLY A 98 -12.20 -6.32 -29.99
CA GLY A 98 -11.53 -5.29 -30.79
C GLY A 98 -10.85 -4.16 -30.00
N THR A 99 -10.79 -4.27 -28.67
CA THR A 99 -10.02 -3.35 -27.82
C THR A 99 -8.80 -4.06 -27.23
N GLU A 100 -7.84 -3.26 -26.77
CA GLU A 100 -6.61 -3.78 -26.15
C GLU A 100 -6.78 -3.98 -24.64
N SER A 101 -6.03 -4.94 -24.07
CA SER A 101 -5.88 -5.08 -22.62
C SER A 101 -5.30 -3.81 -22.01
N ARG A 102 -5.88 -3.38 -20.90
CA ARG A 102 -5.42 -2.17 -20.17
C ARG A 102 -4.47 -2.48 -19.02
N LEU A 103 -3.82 -3.65 -19.04
CA LEU A 103 -2.88 -4.06 -17.99
C LEU A 103 -1.73 -3.06 -17.81
N ALA A 104 -1.29 -2.39 -18.85
CA ALA A 104 -0.23 -1.37 -18.79
C ALA A 104 -0.57 -0.18 -17.88
N GLU A 105 -1.84 0.07 -17.61
CA GLU A 105 -2.28 1.14 -16.70
C GLU A 105 -2.00 0.81 -15.22
N TYR A 106 -1.83 -0.48 -14.89
CA TYR A 106 -1.45 -0.94 -13.55
C TYR A 106 0.07 -0.91 -13.31
N GLY A 107 0.86 -0.41 -14.26
CA GLY A 107 2.28 -0.20 -14.08
C GLY A 107 2.59 0.82 -13.00
N GLY A 108 3.69 0.60 -12.26
CA GLY A 108 4.05 1.45 -11.12
C GLY A 108 4.31 2.91 -11.50
N ARG A 109 4.89 3.16 -12.68
CA ARG A 109 5.09 4.52 -13.20
C ARG A 109 3.77 5.15 -13.61
N ALA A 110 2.88 4.40 -14.27
CA ALA A 110 1.57 4.89 -14.68
C ALA A 110 0.76 5.34 -13.46
N ILE A 111 0.69 4.52 -12.41
CA ILE A 111 -0.01 4.86 -11.18
C ILE A 111 0.70 6.02 -10.44
N SER A 112 2.03 6.08 -10.46
CA SER A 112 2.77 7.21 -9.86
C SER A 112 2.44 8.55 -10.54
N ILE A 113 2.25 8.57 -11.85
CA ILE A 113 1.78 9.75 -12.59
C ILE A 113 0.40 10.16 -12.09
N ASP A 114 -0.52 9.21 -11.95
CA ASP A 114 -1.88 9.47 -11.48
C ASP A 114 -1.90 10.00 -10.04
N LEU A 115 -1.11 9.40 -9.14
CA LEU A 115 -0.98 9.87 -7.76
C LEU A 115 -0.40 11.28 -7.68
N ASN A 116 0.59 11.61 -8.52
CA ASN A 116 1.12 12.97 -8.57
C ASN A 116 0.02 13.96 -8.99
N GLY A 117 -0.80 13.64 -9.99
CA GLY A 117 -1.96 14.44 -10.38
C GLY A 117 -3.05 14.52 -9.31
N LEU A 118 -3.30 13.43 -8.58
CA LEU A 118 -4.23 13.41 -7.45
C LEU A 118 -3.77 14.36 -6.34
N LEU A 119 -2.48 14.39 -6.02
CA LEU A 119 -1.94 15.32 -5.02
C LEU A 119 -2.10 16.78 -5.45
N ASP A 120 -1.93 17.09 -6.75
CA ASP A 120 -2.19 18.43 -7.29
C ASP A 120 -3.69 18.77 -7.19
N HIS A 121 -4.59 17.84 -7.53
CA HIS A 121 -6.03 17.99 -7.39
C HIS A 121 -6.47 18.20 -5.93
N ALA A 122 -5.91 17.44 -5.00
CA ALA A 122 -6.15 17.58 -3.56
C ALA A 122 -5.56 18.87 -2.97
N GLN A 123 -4.97 19.73 -3.82
CA GLN A 123 -4.35 21.01 -3.42
C GLN A 123 -3.26 20.86 -2.36
N VAL A 124 -2.52 19.76 -2.39
CA VAL A 124 -1.33 19.59 -1.55
C VAL A 124 -0.26 20.63 -1.94
N ALA A 125 -0.34 21.16 -3.16
CA ALA A 125 0.60 22.14 -3.70
C ALA A 125 0.24 23.61 -3.43
N LYS A 126 -1.01 23.91 -3.11
CA LYS A 126 -1.44 25.30 -2.92
C LYS A 126 -1.61 25.56 -1.44
N GLY A 127 -0.56 26.18 -0.86
CA GLY A 127 -0.52 26.69 0.49
C GLY A 127 -1.77 26.53 1.34
N SER A 128 -1.79 25.53 2.20
CA SER A 128 -2.41 25.74 3.49
C SER A 128 -1.62 26.88 4.14
N GLU A 129 -2.23 27.73 4.97
CA GLU A 129 -1.52 28.77 5.72
C GLU A 129 -0.33 28.21 6.52
N TYR A 130 -0.22 26.91 6.64
CA TYR A 130 0.84 26.13 7.29
C TYR A 130 1.85 25.47 6.32
N GLY A 131 1.62 25.55 5.00
CA GLY A 131 2.41 24.79 4.02
C GLY A 131 3.59 25.54 3.38
N ALA A 132 3.84 26.79 3.76
CA ALA A 132 4.94 27.57 3.19
C ALA A 132 6.33 26.97 3.48
N GLU A 133 6.47 26.26 4.60
CA GLU A 133 7.72 25.59 4.99
C GLU A 133 7.94 24.25 4.26
N HIS A 134 6.91 23.71 3.62
CA HIS A 134 6.93 22.42 2.91
C HIS A 134 6.86 22.55 1.39
N LEU A 135 6.99 23.76 0.87
CA LEU A 135 7.11 23.99 -0.56
C LEU A 135 8.47 23.49 -1.06
N THR A 136 8.51 22.98 -2.28
CA THR A 136 9.78 22.78 -3.00
C THR A 136 10.53 24.11 -3.12
N SER A 137 11.84 24.07 -3.31
CA SER A 137 12.69 25.27 -3.43
C SER A 137 12.22 26.28 -4.50
N ASP A 138 11.38 25.81 -5.45
CA ASP A 138 10.74 26.64 -6.47
C ASP A 138 9.33 27.14 -6.10
N GLY A 139 8.83 26.82 -4.91
CA GLY A 139 7.55 27.27 -4.36
C GLY A 139 6.31 26.72 -5.06
N LYS A 140 6.43 25.73 -5.95
CA LYS A 140 5.36 25.35 -6.88
C LYS A 140 4.54 24.13 -6.48
N ARG A 141 5.11 23.17 -5.74
CA ARG A 141 4.44 21.90 -5.41
C ARG A 141 4.64 21.50 -3.96
N GLY A 142 3.56 21.20 -3.27
CA GLY A 142 3.62 20.67 -1.92
C GLY A 142 4.19 19.25 -1.89
N ARG A 143 4.74 18.89 -0.76
CA ARG A 143 5.36 17.59 -0.50
C ARG A 143 4.51 16.79 0.50
N VAL A 144 4.63 15.48 0.43
CA VAL A 144 3.95 14.53 1.33
C VAL A 144 4.97 13.62 2.01
N ILE A 145 4.58 13.10 3.18
CA ILE A 145 5.22 11.92 3.76
C ILE A 145 4.39 10.73 3.30
N VAL A 146 5.03 9.71 2.74
CA VAL A 146 4.36 8.49 2.28
C VAL A 146 4.37 7.46 3.40
N LEU A 147 3.18 6.99 3.82
CA LEU A 147 3.00 5.84 4.70
C LEU A 147 2.29 4.75 3.90
N CYS A 148 2.90 3.59 3.75
CA CYS A 148 2.45 2.62 2.77
C CYS A 148 2.59 1.18 3.27
N HIS A 149 1.72 0.28 2.78
CA HIS A 149 1.66 -1.11 3.20
C HIS A 149 1.59 -2.04 1.99
N ASP A 150 2.30 -3.18 2.02
CA ASP A 150 2.29 -4.25 1.02
C ASP A 150 2.57 -3.74 -0.42
N TRP A 151 1.69 -3.96 -1.41
CA TRP A 151 1.80 -3.37 -2.75
C TRP A 151 1.86 -1.84 -2.72
N GLY A 152 1.16 -1.22 -1.77
CA GLY A 152 1.30 0.22 -1.53
C GLY A 152 2.71 0.61 -1.10
N SER A 153 3.44 -0.23 -0.31
CA SER A 153 4.85 0.00 0.01
C SER A 153 5.72 -0.09 -1.23
N TRP A 154 5.54 -1.13 -2.04
CA TRP A 154 6.27 -1.22 -3.31
C TRP A 154 6.04 0.02 -4.18
N LEU A 155 4.79 0.47 -4.30
CA LEU A 155 4.44 1.68 -5.05
C LEU A 155 5.00 2.95 -4.39
N GLY A 156 4.96 3.07 -3.07
CA GLY A 156 5.47 4.23 -2.32
C GLY A 156 6.98 4.44 -2.55
N TRP A 157 7.75 3.35 -2.55
CA TRP A 157 9.17 3.40 -2.91
C TRP A 157 9.38 3.84 -4.36
N ARG A 158 8.57 3.34 -5.32
CA ARG A 158 8.63 3.76 -6.73
C ARG A 158 8.17 5.19 -6.92
N PHE A 159 7.11 5.63 -6.24
CA PHE A 159 6.66 7.01 -6.27
C PHE A 159 7.77 7.98 -5.82
N ALA A 160 8.50 7.65 -4.76
CA ALA A 160 9.62 8.45 -4.29
C ALA A 160 10.81 8.46 -5.28
N GLN A 161 11.01 7.40 -6.07
CA GLN A 161 12.02 7.41 -7.15
C GLN A 161 11.60 8.26 -8.36
N TRP A 162 10.31 8.20 -8.76
CA TRP A 162 9.79 8.99 -9.89
C TRP A 162 9.60 10.46 -9.56
N TYR A 163 9.22 10.76 -8.32
CA TYR A 163 8.87 12.10 -7.86
C TYR A 163 9.57 12.46 -6.54
N PRO A 164 10.91 12.45 -6.48
CA PRO A 164 11.64 12.73 -5.25
C PRO A 164 11.32 14.11 -4.66
N ASP A 165 11.03 15.09 -5.53
CA ASP A 165 10.66 16.45 -5.11
C ASP A 165 9.26 16.55 -4.50
N ARG A 166 8.44 15.49 -4.60
CA ARG A 166 7.10 15.41 -3.99
C ARG A 166 7.11 14.71 -2.65
N VAL A 167 8.23 14.14 -2.23
CA VAL A 167 8.29 13.28 -1.04
C VAL A 167 9.25 13.86 -0.02
N MET A 168 8.80 13.96 1.23
CA MET A 168 9.60 14.37 2.39
C MET A 168 10.24 13.18 3.11
N GLY A 169 9.64 12.01 2.99
CA GLY A 169 10.10 10.76 3.56
C GLY A 169 9.14 9.61 3.23
N VAL A 170 9.62 8.39 3.31
CA VAL A 170 8.81 7.18 3.06
C VAL A 170 8.90 6.24 4.25
N CYS A 171 7.75 5.84 4.77
CA CYS A 171 7.60 4.77 5.74
C CYS A 171 6.88 3.59 5.07
N GLY A 172 7.61 2.50 4.81
CA GLY A 172 7.05 1.23 4.34
C GLY A 172 6.71 0.30 5.48
N LEU A 173 5.56 -0.37 5.37
CA LEU A 173 5.15 -1.46 6.25
C LEU A 173 5.24 -2.77 5.46
N CYS A 174 5.91 -3.76 6.01
CA CYS A 174 6.09 -5.12 5.51
C CYS A 174 6.98 -5.25 4.26
N VAL A 175 6.77 -4.46 3.21
CA VAL A 175 7.47 -4.63 1.94
C VAL A 175 8.63 -3.63 1.80
N PRO A 176 9.89 -4.13 1.75
CA PRO A 176 11.08 -3.30 1.61
C PRO A 176 11.23 -2.73 0.20
N PHE A 177 12.07 -1.69 0.10
CA PHE A 177 12.55 -1.21 -1.20
C PHE A 177 13.24 -2.33 -1.99
N GLN A 178 12.84 -2.47 -3.24
CA GLN A 178 13.45 -3.39 -4.20
C GLN A 178 14.15 -2.58 -5.30
N ALA A 179 15.47 -2.74 -5.43
CA ALA A 179 16.21 -2.04 -6.46
C ALA A 179 15.79 -2.50 -7.87
N PRO A 180 15.66 -1.58 -8.85
CA PRO A 180 15.42 -1.91 -10.24
C PRO A 180 16.47 -2.87 -10.77
N THR A 181 16.03 -3.91 -11.49
CA THR A 181 16.90 -4.96 -12.01
C THR A 181 17.30 -4.73 -13.47
N SER A 182 18.45 -5.23 -13.87
CA SER A 182 18.93 -5.12 -15.26
C SER A 182 18.17 -6.02 -16.24
N LYS A 183 17.51 -7.07 -15.73
CA LYS A 183 16.73 -8.06 -16.49
C LYS A 183 15.42 -8.32 -15.78
N PRO A 184 14.35 -8.67 -16.50
CA PRO A 184 13.12 -9.13 -15.86
C PRO A 184 13.40 -10.42 -15.09
N ILE A 185 12.83 -10.52 -13.88
CA ILE A 185 12.99 -11.72 -13.05
C ILE A 185 11.63 -12.46 -13.04
N PRO A 186 11.51 -13.59 -13.74
CA PRO A 186 10.30 -14.40 -13.73
C PRO A 186 9.97 -14.89 -12.32
N ILE A 187 8.67 -15.05 -12.01
CA ILE A 187 8.23 -15.51 -10.69
C ILE A 187 8.87 -16.85 -10.30
N ASP A 188 9.04 -17.77 -11.24
CA ASP A 188 9.66 -19.08 -10.98
C ASP A 188 11.15 -18.95 -10.56
N ALA A 189 11.84 -17.91 -11.00
CA ALA A 189 13.20 -17.62 -10.53
C ALA A 189 13.20 -17.03 -9.12
N VAL A 190 12.18 -16.21 -8.77
CA VAL A 190 12.01 -15.69 -7.41
C VAL A 190 11.74 -16.81 -6.42
N LEU A 191 10.87 -17.77 -6.79
CA LEU A 191 10.46 -18.87 -5.92
C LEU A 191 11.59 -19.83 -5.53
N LYS A 192 12.70 -19.85 -6.29
CA LYS A 192 13.90 -20.62 -5.92
C LYS A 192 14.55 -20.12 -4.62
N ASN A 193 14.37 -18.83 -4.29
CA ASN A 193 15.01 -18.20 -3.13
C ASN A 193 13.99 -17.70 -2.09
N VAL A 194 12.73 -17.46 -2.49
CA VAL A 194 11.68 -16.92 -1.63
C VAL A 194 10.41 -17.77 -1.84
N THR A 195 10.38 -18.93 -1.21
CA THR A 195 9.29 -19.91 -1.33
C THR A 195 7.95 -19.36 -0.82
N SER A 196 7.98 -18.42 0.13
CA SER A 196 6.78 -17.75 0.66
C SER A 196 6.02 -16.94 -0.40
N PHE A 197 6.58 -16.65 -1.56
CA PHE A 197 5.90 -15.99 -2.66
C PHE A 197 5.16 -16.96 -3.60
N GLY A 198 4.94 -18.21 -3.18
CA GLY A 198 4.20 -19.20 -3.97
C GLY A 198 2.82 -18.74 -4.41
N TYR A 199 2.09 -18.01 -3.55
CA TYR A 199 0.79 -17.41 -3.86
C TYR A 199 0.85 -16.43 -5.03
N GLN A 200 1.96 -15.69 -5.21
CA GLN A 200 2.10 -14.72 -6.31
C GLN A 200 2.06 -15.39 -7.68
N LYS A 201 2.51 -16.64 -7.79
CA LYS A 201 2.40 -17.40 -9.04
C LYS A 201 0.93 -17.65 -9.38
N PHE A 202 0.14 -18.11 -8.43
CA PHE A 202 -1.31 -18.31 -8.61
C PHE A 202 -2.01 -16.98 -8.96
N PHE A 203 -1.72 -15.88 -8.25
CA PHE A 203 -2.33 -14.57 -8.52
C PHE A 203 -1.98 -14.01 -9.90
N SER A 204 -0.80 -14.34 -10.44
CA SER A 204 -0.40 -13.90 -11.77
C SER A 204 -1.14 -14.60 -12.93
N GLU A 205 -1.80 -15.73 -12.67
CA GLU A 205 -2.54 -16.50 -13.66
C GLU A 205 -3.97 -15.93 -13.83
N GLU A 206 -4.47 -15.77 -15.07
CA GLU A 206 -5.82 -15.24 -15.32
C GLU A 206 -6.91 -16.06 -14.63
N ARG A 207 -6.74 -17.39 -14.58
CA ARG A 207 -7.71 -18.31 -13.95
C ARG A 207 -7.94 -18.04 -12.46
N SER A 208 -6.96 -17.46 -11.78
CA SER A 208 -7.05 -17.13 -10.35
C SER A 208 -8.20 -16.18 -10.04
N THR A 209 -8.51 -15.26 -10.95
CA THR A 209 -9.64 -14.33 -10.80
C THR A 209 -10.94 -15.07 -10.55
N LYS A 210 -11.31 -15.97 -11.47
CA LYS A 210 -12.56 -16.73 -11.34
C LYS A 210 -12.59 -17.61 -10.09
N ILE A 211 -11.49 -18.28 -9.77
CA ILE A 211 -11.41 -19.17 -8.60
C ILE A 211 -11.59 -18.35 -7.31
N ILE A 212 -10.92 -17.21 -7.19
CA ILE A 212 -11.03 -16.36 -5.99
C ILE A 212 -12.44 -15.77 -5.88
N GLU A 213 -13.03 -15.29 -6.97
CA GLU A 213 -14.39 -14.72 -6.97
C GLU A 213 -15.45 -15.74 -6.58
N GLN A 214 -15.30 -17.01 -6.98
CA GLN A 214 -16.18 -18.11 -6.59
C GLN A 214 -16.07 -18.47 -5.09
N HIS A 215 -14.94 -18.19 -4.45
CA HIS A 215 -14.62 -18.51 -3.06
C HIS A 215 -14.17 -17.29 -2.27
N LEU A 216 -14.76 -16.13 -2.56
CA LEU A 216 -14.31 -14.84 -2.06
C LEU A 216 -14.34 -14.72 -0.53
N ASP A 217 -15.37 -15.25 0.11
CA ASP A 217 -15.53 -15.29 1.55
C ASP A 217 -14.38 -16.09 2.22
N ARG A 218 -14.09 -17.26 1.68
CA ARG A 218 -12.99 -18.11 2.14
C ARG A 218 -11.63 -17.45 1.90
N PHE A 219 -11.45 -16.86 0.72
CA PHE A 219 -10.24 -16.15 0.36
C PHE A 219 -9.94 -15.01 1.35
N LEU A 220 -10.91 -14.14 1.60
CA LEU A 220 -10.72 -13.02 2.52
C LEU A 220 -10.52 -13.50 3.96
N ALA A 221 -11.23 -14.54 4.41
CA ALA A 221 -11.02 -15.12 5.72
C ALA A 221 -9.59 -15.66 5.91
N ILE A 222 -9.00 -16.28 4.89
CA ILE A 222 -7.61 -16.78 4.92
C ILE A 222 -6.61 -15.63 4.96
N ILE A 223 -6.77 -14.65 4.06
CA ILE A 223 -5.79 -13.56 3.89
C ILE A 223 -5.74 -12.63 5.10
N PHE A 224 -6.87 -12.39 5.75
CA PHE A 224 -6.94 -11.52 6.94
C PHE A 224 -6.76 -12.27 8.27
N MET A 225 -6.27 -13.50 8.23
CA MET A 225 -6.03 -14.29 9.43
C MET A 225 -4.74 -13.85 10.14
N THR A 226 -4.79 -13.84 11.48
CA THR A 226 -3.64 -13.51 12.33
C THR A 226 -2.78 -14.74 12.57
N PRO A 227 -1.50 -14.78 12.16
CA PRO A 227 -0.65 -15.96 12.26
C PRO A 227 -0.48 -16.53 13.67
N GLY A 228 -0.39 -15.66 14.69
CA GLY A 228 -0.15 -16.06 16.09
C GLY A 228 -1.30 -16.81 16.77
N LEU A 229 -2.43 -17.00 16.11
CA LEU A 229 -3.61 -17.65 16.68
C LEU A 229 -3.77 -19.14 16.26
N PHE A 230 -2.82 -19.69 15.50
CA PHE A 230 -2.83 -21.11 15.15
C PHE A 230 -2.26 -21.94 16.29
N SER A 231 -3.05 -22.91 16.77
CA SER A 231 -2.51 -23.98 17.60
C SER A 231 -1.82 -25.01 16.70
N ALA A 232 -0.72 -25.60 17.16
CA ALA A 232 -0.02 -26.64 16.40
C ALA A 232 -0.79 -27.98 16.30
N ASP A 233 -2.06 -28.00 16.72
CA ASP A 233 -2.77 -29.23 17.09
C ASP A 233 -3.62 -29.83 15.98
N SER A 234 -3.71 -29.24 14.78
CA SER A 234 -4.43 -29.88 13.67
C SER A 234 -3.72 -29.68 12.33
N ALA A 235 -3.69 -30.76 11.52
CA ALA A 235 -3.13 -30.72 10.16
C ALA A 235 -3.79 -29.65 9.26
N ASN A 236 -5.07 -29.36 9.48
CA ASN A 236 -5.80 -28.32 8.74
C ASN A 236 -5.29 -26.91 9.10
N GLU A 237 -4.92 -26.66 10.37
CA GLU A 237 -4.38 -25.36 10.78
C GLU A 237 -2.97 -25.12 10.21
N GLU A 238 -2.16 -26.17 10.13
CA GLU A 238 -0.86 -26.10 9.46
C GLU A 238 -1.02 -25.76 7.97
N GLU A 239 -1.95 -26.40 7.28
CA GLU A 239 -2.20 -26.14 5.85
C GLU A 239 -2.71 -24.74 5.60
N ILE A 240 -3.58 -24.21 6.48
CA ILE A 240 -4.07 -22.82 6.40
C ILE A 240 -2.94 -21.84 6.69
N ARG A 241 -2.10 -22.08 7.69
CA ARG A 241 -0.94 -21.24 7.99
C ARG A 241 0.02 -21.13 6.79
N ASP A 242 0.17 -22.22 6.06
CA ASP A 242 1.08 -22.34 4.91
C ASP A 242 0.44 -21.87 3.57
N TRP A 243 -0.69 -21.17 3.62
CA TRP A 243 -1.45 -20.70 2.46
C TRP A 243 -0.58 -20.02 1.40
N HIS A 244 0.47 -19.33 1.84
CA HIS A 244 1.37 -18.53 1.01
C HIS A 244 2.33 -19.37 0.15
N LEU A 245 2.47 -20.66 0.44
CA LEU A 245 3.32 -21.57 -0.34
C LEU A 245 2.66 -21.97 -1.66
N LEU A 246 3.50 -22.40 -2.61
CA LEU A 246 3.06 -22.76 -3.96
C LEU A 246 1.93 -23.81 -3.96
N GLY A 247 0.82 -23.48 -4.61
CA GLY A 247 -0.36 -24.36 -4.78
C GLY A 247 -1.26 -24.48 -3.55
N LYS A 248 -0.82 -24.02 -2.36
CA LYS A 248 -1.59 -24.16 -1.12
C LYS A 248 -2.87 -23.33 -1.12
N LEU A 249 -2.80 -22.06 -1.49
CA LEU A 249 -3.98 -21.19 -1.50
C LEU A 249 -5.07 -21.72 -2.45
N GLU A 250 -4.71 -22.12 -3.66
CA GLU A 250 -5.68 -22.71 -4.59
C GLU A 250 -6.37 -23.95 -4.00
N ARG A 251 -5.60 -24.85 -3.39
CA ARG A 251 -6.13 -26.02 -2.71
C ARG A 251 -7.11 -25.61 -1.59
N LEU A 252 -6.72 -24.69 -0.72
CA LEU A 252 -7.59 -24.19 0.36
C LEU A 252 -8.89 -23.57 -0.15
N LEU A 253 -8.88 -22.96 -1.34
CA LEU A 253 -10.07 -22.36 -1.93
C LEU A 253 -11.00 -23.41 -2.56
N THR A 254 -10.45 -24.44 -3.23
CA THR A 254 -11.23 -25.33 -4.11
C THR A 254 -11.66 -26.64 -3.44
N MET A 255 -10.94 -27.10 -2.41
CA MET A 255 -11.25 -28.40 -1.78
C MET A 255 -12.43 -28.29 -0.81
N PRO A 256 -13.38 -29.26 -0.84
CA PRO A 256 -14.58 -29.24 0.00
C PRO A 256 -14.29 -29.26 1.50
N GLU A 257 -13.23 -29.96 1.93
CA GLU A 257 -12.84 -30.06 3.34
C GLU A 257 -12.53 -28.72 4.01
N PHE A 258 -12.27 -27.68 3.23
CA PHE A 258 -11.99 -26.32 3.72
C PHE A 258 -13.18 -25.38 3.62
N SER A 259 -14.38 -25.85 3.25
CA SER A 259 -15.58 -25.01 3.05
C SER A 259 -16.00 -24.23 4.30
N GLU A 260 -15.67 -24.73 5.49
CA GLU A 260 -16.05 -24.16 6.79
C GLU A 260 -15.04 -23.10 7.32
N ILE A 261 -13.97 -22.80 6.56
CA ILE A 261 -12.94 -21.86 7.01
C ILE A 261 -13.53 -20.52 7.48
N PRO A 262 -14.42 -19.84 6.73
CA PRO A 262 -14.94 -18.54 7.14
C PRO A 262 -15.57 -18.53 8.53
N LEU A 263 -16.36 -19.56 8.85
CA LEU A 263 -17.07 -19.66 10.12
C LEU A 263 -16.15 -20.05 11.28
N LYS A 264 -15.25 -21.03 11.02
CA LYS A 264 -14.40 -21.59 12.06
C LYS A 264 -13.33 -20.61 12.58
N TYR A 265 -12.87 -19.69 11.73
CA TYR A 265 -11.72 -18.82 12.02
C TYR A 265 -12.04 -17.34 12.18
N LEU A 266 -13.32 -16.96 12.24
CA LEU A 266 -13.76 -15.57 12.45
C LEU A 266 -13.08 -14.89 13.65
N GLY A 267 -12.94 -15.59 14.78
CA GLY A 267 -12.26 -15.05 15.96
C GLY A 267 -10.74 -14.94 15.84
N ARG A 268 -10.17 -15.33 14.70
CA ARG A 268 -8.73 -15.29 14.41
C ARG A 268 -8.38 -14.32 13.28
N SER A 269 -9.36 -13.54 12.80
CA SER A 269 -9.19 -12.52 11.77
C SER A 269 -8.92 -11.16 12.41
N ILE A 270 -8.15 -10.32 11.73
CA ILE A 270 -8.03 -8.89 12.07
C ILE A 270 -9.31 -8.11 11.75
N LEU A 271 -10.23 -8.72 11.01
CA LEU A 271 -11.56 -8.18 10.70
C LEU A 271 -12.58 -8.82 11.61
N ASP A 272 -13.47 -8.03 12.20
CA ASP A 272 -14.70 -8.54 12.79
C ASP A 272 -15.69 -8.98 11.70
N GLN A 273 -16.80 -9.62 12.07
CA GLN A 273 -17.78 -10.13 11.10
C GLN A 273 -18.32 -9.03 10.18
N GLN A 274 -18.67 -7.87 10.73
CA GLN A 274 -19.21 -6.77 9.93
C GLN A 274 -18.17 -6.25 8.93
N GLN A 275 -16.93 -6.11 9.36
CA GLN A 275 -15.83 -5.69 8.49
C GLN A 275 -15.57 -6.71 7.37
N LEU A 276 -15.60 -8.01 7.70
CA LEU A 276 -15.46 -9.07 6.69
C LEU A 276 -16.59 -9.02 5.67
N ASP A 277 -17.83 -8.86 6.11
CA ASP A 277 -19.00 -8.73 5.24
C ASP A 277 -18.89 -7.50 4.33
N ASP A 278 -18.41 -6.38 4.87
CA ASP A 278 -18.15 -5.15 4.11
C ASP A 278 -17.10 -5.38 3.01
N TYR A 279 -15.98 -6.05 3.35
CA TYR A 279 -14.94 -6.40 2.37
C TYR A 279 -15.47 -7.35 1.30
N ILE A 280 -16.21 -8.39 1.68
CA ILE A 280 -16.87 -9.31 0.75
C ILE A 280 -17.80 -8.53 -0.20
N SER A 281 -18.60 -7.61 0.33
CA SER A 281 -19.52 -6.80 -0.47
C SER A 281 -18.77 -5.94 -1.49
N VAL A 282 -17.71 -5.25 -1.08
CA VAL A 282 -16.90 -4.41 -1.95
C VAL A 282 -16.25 -5.25 -3.06
N PHE A 283 -15.53 -6.32 -2.72
CA PHE A 283 -14.83 -7.13 -3.72
C PHE A 283 -15.79 -7.94 -4.60
N ARG A 284 -16.96 -8.34 -4.10
CA ARG A 284 -17.99 -9.00 -4.92
C ARG A 284 -18.58 -8.04 -5.95
N SER A 285 -18.80 -6.79 -5.59
CA SER A 285 -19.35 -5.79 -6.49
C SER A 285 -18.35 -5.27 -7.53
N ARG A 286 -17.05 -5.28 -7.20
CA ARG A 286 -15.99 -4.70 -8.02
C ARG A 286 -15.16 -5.73 -8.78
N GLY A 287 -15.24 -7.00 -8.37
CA GLY A 287 -14.42 -8.09 -8.89
C GLY A 287 -12.98 -8.08 -8.35
N MET A 288 -12.28 -9.18 -8.60
CA MET A 288 -10.89 -9.40 -8.20
C MET A 288 -9.90 -9.20 -9.35
N GLU A 289 -10.35 -8.96 -10.58
CA GLU A 289 -9.46 -8.78 -11.72
C GLU A 289 -8.53 -7.58 -11.55
N GLY A 290 -9.07 -6.41 -11.15
CA GLY A 290 -8.29 -5.21 -10.91
C GLY A 290 -7.20 -5.42 -9.85
N PRO A 291 -7.54 -5.88 -8.62
CA PRO A 291 -6.56 -6.21 -7.59
C PRO A 291 -5.49 -7.21 -8.05
N LEU A 292 -5.87 -8.29 -8.73
CA LEU A 292 -4.94 -9.31 -9.21
C LEU A 292 -4.06 -8.84 -10.37
N SER A 293 -4.48 -7.81 -11.09
CA SER A 293 -3.66 -7.22 -12.18
C SER A 293 -2.32 -6.69 -11.69
N TRP A 294 -2.21 -6.27 -10.43
CA TRP A 294 -0.93 -5.85 -9.83
C TRP A 294 0.12 -6.97 -9.85
N TYR A 295 -0.29 -8.22 -9.68
CA TYR A 295 0.62 -9.37 -9.76
C TYR A 295 1.00 -9.77 -11.20
N ARG A 296 0.28 -9.24 -12.20
CA ARG A 296 0.49 -9.51 -13.64
C ARG A 296 1.38 -8.46 -14.32
N THR A 297 1.76 -7.38 -13.60
CA THR A 297 2.54 -6.24 -14.14
C THR A 297 4.06 -6.41 -14.05
N ARG A 298 4.57 -7.57 -13.67
CA ARG A 298 6.02 -7.77 -13.42
C ARG A 298 6.91 -7.32 -14.58
N GLU A 299 6.56 -7.69 -15.81
CA GLU A 299 7.29 -7.29 -17.01
C GLU A 299 7.13 -5.79 -17.30
N ILE A 300 5.92 -5.27 -17.17
CA ILE A 300 5.59 -3.85 -17.33
C ILE A 300 6.41 -3.00 -16.36
N ASN A 301 6.43 -3.37 -15.10
CA ASN A 301 7.18 -2.68 -14.05
C ASN A 301 8.68 -2.68 -14.33
N TRP A 302 9.24 -3.81 -14.82
CA TRP A 302 10.63 -3.86 -15.23
C TRP A 302 10.91 -2.92 -16.42
N GLN A 303 10.05 -2.89 -17.42
CA GLN A 303 10.17 -1.99 -18.59
C GLN A 303 10.14 -0.53 -18.15
N GLU A 304 9.21 -0.16 -17.28
CA GLU A 304 9.09 1.19 -16.73
C GLU A 304 10.32 1.58 -15.90
N ASP A 305 10.81 0.68 -15.05
CA ASP A 305 11.96 0.90 -14.17
C ASP A 305 13.25 1.19 -14.95
N ARG A 306 13.35 0.78 -16.21
CA ARG A 306 14.49 1.11 -17.09
C ARG A 306 14.65 2.61 -17.36
N ALA A 307 13.58 3.38 -17.23
CA ALA A 307 13.61 4.83 -17.39
C ALA A 307 13.92 5.58 -16.07
N LEU A 308 14.11 4.88 -14.95
CA LEU A 308 14.58 5.49 -13.71
C LEU A 308 16.02 5.98 -13.86
N THR A 309 16.26 7.20 -13.42
CA THR A 309 17.61 7.81 -13.43
C THR A 309 18.49 7.30 -12.30
N SER A 310 17.89 6.77 -11.23
CA SER A 310 18.60 6.18 -10.09
C SER A 310 17.98 4.83 -9.72
N LYS A 311 18.84 3.89 -9.31
CA LYS A 311 18.42 2.58 -8.75
C LYS A 311 18.20 2.62 -7.24
N THR A 312 18.42 3.77 -6.61
CA THR A 312 18.29 4.00 -5.18
C THR A 312 17.39 5.20 -4.93
N LEU A 313 17.03 5.43 -3.67
CA LEU A 313 16.44 6.71 -3.25
C LEU A 313 17.54 7.75 -3.04
N PRO A 314 17.23 9.06 -3.13
CA PRO A 314 18.17 10.10 -2.73
C PRO A 314 18.66 9.89 -1.29
N ASP A 315 19.95 10.07 -1.03
CA ASP A 315 20.54 9.87 0.30
C ASP A 315 19.93 10.81 1.35
N SER A 316 19.49 11.99 0.91
CA SER A 316 18.83 12.98 1.76
C SER A 316 17.36 12.66 2.07
N LEU A 317 16.75 11.65 1.42
CA LEU A 317 15.36 11.28 1.65
C LEU A 317 15.25 10.32 2.83
N PRO A 318 14.66 10.74 3.96
CA PRO A 318 14.42 9.85 5.09
C PRO A 318 13.59 8.62 4.70
N ALA A 319 13.99 7.46 5.18
CA ALA A 319 13.31 6.19 4.96
C ALA A 319 13.14 5.42 6.27
N LEU A 320 11.94 4.91 6.51
CA LEU A 320 11.63 4.00 7.62
C LEU A 320 11.03 2.71 7.04
N LEU A 321 11.45 1.57 7.56
CA LEU A 321 10.83 0.28 7.28
C LEU A 321 10.43 -0.40 8.58
N ILE A 322 9.13 -0.65 8.75
CA ILE A 322 8.58 -1.40 9.88
C ILE A 322 8.24 -2.81 9.38
N MET A 323 8.93 -3.81 9.95
CA MET A 323 8.80 -5.22 9.57
C MET A 323 8.20 -6.06 10.70
N PRO A 324 7.03 -6.67 10.51
CA PRO A 324 6.51 -7.68 11.44
C PRO A 324 7.40 -8.92 11.43
N LYS A 325 7.64 -9.51 12.60
CA LYS A 325 8.45 -10.74 12.70
C LYS A 325 7.74 -11.98 12.23
N ASP A 326 6.40 -11.98 12.36
CA ASP A 326 5.56 -13.16 12.10
C ASP A 326 4.82 -13.05 10.75
N ASP A 327 5.30 -12.17 9.85
CA ASP A 327 4.77 -12.06 8.48
C ASP A 327 5.19 -13.28 7.65
N VAL A 328 4.24 -14.14 7.36
CA VAL A 328 4.46 -15.36 6.56
C VAL A 328 4.58 -15.06 5.07
N ALA A 329 3.97 -13.99 4.58
CA ALA A 329 4.00 -13.60 3.18
C ALA A 329 5.32 -12.91 2.81
N VAL A 330 5.78 -11.96 3.65
CA VAL A 330 7.00 -11.18 3.41
C VAL A 330 7.98 -11.33 4.58
N PRO A 331 8.87 -12.34 4.53
CA PRO A 331 9.79 -12.62 5.63
C PRO A 331 10.69 -11.43 5.98
N PRO A 332 10.94 -11.15 7.26
CA PRO A 332 11.78 -10.03 7.73
C PRO A 332 13.20 -10.01 7.16
N ALA A 333 13.72 -11.18 6.78
CA ALA A 333 15.03 -11.31 6.13
C ALA A 333 15.13 -10.45 4.85
N LEU A 334 14.03 -10.27 4.11
CA LEU A 334 14.01 -9.41 2.92
C LEU A 334 14.23 -7.94 3.28
N GLY A 335 13.65 -7.47 4.40
CA GLY A 335 13.81 -6.09 4.88
C GLY A 335 15.26 -5.75 5.22
N ARG A 336 16.00 -6.69 5.80
CA ARG A 336 17.40 -6.47 6.18
C ARG A 336 18.30 -6.21 4.97
N THR A 337 17.93 -6.68 3.78
CA THR A 337 18.69 -6.44 2.55
C THR A 337 18.53 -5.02 2.01
N MET A 338 17.50 -4.29 2.41
CA MET A 338 17.17 -2.95 1.91
C MET A 338 18.30 -1.95 2.13
N LYS A 339 19.00 -2.02 3.27
CA LYS A 339 20.12 -1.11 3.59
C LYS A 339 21.28 -1.16 2.59
N LYS A 340 21.39 -2.21 1.79
CA LYS A 340 22.38 -2.28 0.69
C LYS A 340 22.07 -1.27 -0.42
N HIS A 341 20.80 -0.88 -0.57
CA HIS A 341 20.33 0.01 -1.63
C HIS A 341 19.89 1.36 -1.10
N VAL A 342 19.43 1.42 0.16
CA VAL A 342 18.94 2.64 0.84
C VAL A 342 19.58 2.67 2.23
N PRO A 343 20.87 3.06 2.35
CA PRO A 343 21.63 2.99 3.61
C PRO A 343 21.03 3.80 4.75
N GLN A 344 20.37 4.93 4.43
CA GLN A 344 19.73 5.82 5.39
C GLN A 344 18.44 5.25 6.00
N THR A 345 18.00 4.04 5.60
CA THR A 345 16.79 3.43 6.15
C THR A 345 16.92 3.16 7.64
N GLU A 346 15.99 3.71 8.40
CA GLU A 346 15.73 3.24 9.77
C GLU A 346 14.90 1.96 9.70
N PHE A 347 15.28 0.95 10.46
CA PHE A 347 14.66 -0.38 10.39
C PHE A 347 14.15 -0.79 11.76
N VAL A 348 12.86 -1.07 11.85
CA VAL A 348 12.16 -1.49 13.07
C VAL A 348 11.53 -2.86 12.86
N GLU A 349 11.94 -3.86 13.66
CA GLU A 349 11.27 -5.16 13.72
C GLU A 349 10.25 -5.17 14.84
N VAL A 350 9.00 -5.59 14.53
CA VAL A 350 7.90 -5.67 15.47
C VAL A 350 7.52 -7.13 15.68
N ALA A 351 7.53 -7.59 16.94
CA ALA A 351 7.14 -8.95 17.31
C ALA A 351 5.65 -9.03 17.69
N GLY A 352 5.05 -10.20 17.56
CA GLY A 352 3.68 -10.48 17.96
C GLY A 352 2.63 -9.97 16.99
N CYS A 353 2.99 -9.76 15.74
CA CYS A 353 2.06 -9.41 14.66
C CYS A 353 2.52 -9.99 13.33
N GLY A 354 1.55 -10.22 12.46
CA GLY A 354 1.74 -10.67 11.09
C GLY A 354 1.70 -9.54 10.08
N HIS A 355 1.24 -9.86 8.88
CA HIS A 355 1.28 -8.97 7.73
C HIS A 355 0.51 -7.64 7.91
N TRP A 356 -0.54 -7.63 8.70
CA TRP A 356 -1.46 -6.50 8.84
C TRP A 356 -1.10 -5.60 10.03
N VAL A 357 0.19 -5.26 10.17
CA VAL A 357 0.75 -4.56 11.34
C VAL A 357 0.02 -3.27 11.71
N GLN A 358 -0.50 -2.52 10.72
CA GLN A 358 -1.27 -1.29 10.94
C GLN A 358 -2.66 -1.54 11.58
N ASN A 359 -3.14 -2.79 11.52
CA ASN A 359 -4.40 -3.22 12.14
C ASN A 359 -4.17 -4.07 13.40
N GLU A 360 -3.13 -4.89 13.41
CA GLU A 360 -2.78 -5.76 14.53
C GLU A 360 -2.15 -4.96 15.70
N LEU A 361 -1.24 -4.05 15.39
CA LEU A 361 -0.54 -3.20 16.38
C LEU A 361 -0.52 -1.72 15.97
N PRO A 362 -1.70 -1.07 15.78
CA PRO A 362 -1.78 0.30 15.28
C PRO A 362 -1.05 1.30 16.17
N GLY A 363 -1.05 1.09 17.49
CA GLY A 363 -0.36 1.96 18.44
C GLY A 363 1.15 1.97 18.22
N VAL A 364 1.75 0.80 17.93
CA VAL A 364 3.18 0.67 17.64
C VAL A 364 3.51 1.38 16.33
N VAL A 365 2.73 1.14 15.27
CA VAL A 365 2.95 1.78 13.97
C VAL A 365 2.91 3.30 14.09
N VAL A 366 1.88 3.85 14.76
CA VAL A 366 1.73 5.30 14.95
C VAL A 366 2.86 5.86 15.79
N GLN A 367 3.29 5.18 16.85
CA GLN A 367 4.37 5.62 17.71
C GLN A 367 5.70 5.68 16.94
N GLU A 368 6.12 4.59 16.28
CA GLU A 368 7.37 4.52 15.52
C GLU A 368 7.38 5.54 14.38
N PHE A 369 6.28 5.63 13.64
CA PHE A 369 6.11 6.60 12.57
C PHE A 369 6.27 8.05 13.08
N LYS A 370 5.58 8.44 14.16
CA LYS A 370 5.67 9.79 14.73
C LYS A 370 7.08 10.10 15.22
N GLN A 371 7.72 9.17 15.93
CA GLN A 371 9.08 9.36 16.42
C GLN A 371 10.07 9.57 15.28
N TRP A 372 9.92 8.79 14.19
CA TRP A 372 10.73 8.93 12.99
C TRP A 372 10.47 10.27 12.30
N VAL A 373 9.21 10.68 12.13
CA VAL A 373 8.87 12.00 11.54
C VAL A 373 9.50 13.12 12.33
N ASP A 374 9.37 13.10 13.67
CA ASP A 374 9.91 14.13 14.56
C ASP A 374 11.44 14.19 14.55
N ARG A 375 12.11 13.07 14.32
CA ARG A 375 13.58 12.98 14.35
C ARG A 375 14.20 13.26 12.99
N SER A 376 13.63 12.69 11.93
CA SER A 376 14.29 12.54 10.65
C SER A 376 13.63 13.32 9.52
N VAL A 377 12.31 13.58 9.57
CA VAL A 377 11.57 14.27 8.50
C VAL A 377 11.33 15.75 8.85
N LEU A 378 10.88 16.04 10.06
CA LEU A 378 10.53 17.39 10.55
C LEU A 378 11.31 17.78 11.83
N PRO A 379 12.65 17.72 11.82
CA PRO A 379 13.45 17.89 13.05
C PRO A 379 13.36 19.30 13.66
N ASN A 380 13.00 20.32 12.89
CA ASN A 380 12.98 21.71 13.33
C ASN A 380 11.69 22.12 14.06
N GLU A 381 10.60 21.36 13.95
CA GLU A 381 9.34 21.71 14.62
C GLU A 381 9.45 21.73 16.16
N LYS A 382 10.29 20.87 16.74
CA LYS A 382 10.53 20.86 18.19
C LYS A 382 11.29 22.09 18.72
N ARG A 383 12.09 22.75 17.90
CA ARG A 383 12.86 23.94 18.31
C ARG A 383 11.99 25.18 18.47
N GLY A 384 10.90 25.31 17.67
CA GLY A 384 9.98 26.44 17.73
C GLY A 384 9.08 26.44 18.99
N SER A 385 8.59 25.26 19.40
CA SER A 385 7.71 25.13 20.57
C SER A 385 8.45 25.34 21.91
N GLY A 386 9.74 24.99 21.99
CA GLY A 386 10.57 25.19 23.18
C GLY A 386 10.92 26.66 23.42
N MET A 387 11.16 27.42 22.35
CA MET A 387 11.58 28.83 22.48
C MET A 387 10.38 29.76 22.78
N LEU A 388 9.20 29.49 22.25
CA LEU A 388 7.97 30.22 22.57
C LEU A 388 7.43 29.85 23.97
N GLY A 389 7.61 28.61 24.42
CA GLY A 389 7.27 28.17 25.78
C GLY A 389 8.15 28.85 26.84
N TRP A 390 9.46 29.04 26.55
CA TRP A 390 10.39 29.75 27.45
C TRP A 390 10.10 31.24 27.54
N LEU A 391 9.71 31.89 26.42
CA LEU A 391 9.31 33.31 26.40
C LEU A 391 7.99 33.57 27.14
N ARG A 392 7.02 32.65 27.11
CA ARG A 392 5.74 32.77 27.84
C ARG A 392 5.87 32.53 29.34
N SER A 393 6.93 31.85 29.80
CA SER A 393 7.18 31.67 31.24
C SER A 393 7.95 32.84 31.90
N LYS A 394 8.34 33.84 31.12
CA LYS A 394 9.03 35.05 31.58
C LYS A 394 8.24 36.36 31.41
N LEU A 395 7.03 36.26 30.91
CA LEU A 395 6.01 37.32 30.89
C LEU A 395 4.90 36.97 31.89
#